data_827ccbbb48d7afb93bf44c4891bc5691
#
_entry.id   827ccbbb48d7afb93bf44c4891bc5691
#
_cell.length_a   1.000
_cell.length_b   1.000
_cell.length_c   1.000
_cell.angle_alpha   90.00
_cell.angle_beta   90.00
_cell.angle_gamma   90.00
#
_symmetry.space_group_name_H-M   'P 1'
#
loop_
_entity.id
_entity.type
_entity.pdbx_description
1 polymer ?
#
loop_
_entity_poly.entity_id
_entity_poly.type
_entity_poly.pdbx_seq_one_letter_code
_entity_poly.pdbx_strand_id
1 'polypeptide(L)'
;MSFNGQRYLTRGIQSEIPFELQMFMWQLIDELPEPRDYLQVFRLTAVDSNQQLIHEQEEPNYHKEYFLNIGSPVTAKVYVIDDGTHSTMLLAEEY
;
A
#
# COMPACT_ATOMS: atom_id res chain seq x y z
N MET A 1 12.10 7.67 -5.40
CA MET A 1 11.98 8.09 -3.98
C MET A 1 12.37 6.94 -3.06
N SER A 2 12.90 7.23 -1.91
CA SER A 2 13.49 6.20 -1.04
C SER A 2 12.53 5.61 -0.01
N PHE A 3 11.50 6.36 0.38
CA PHE A 3 10.57 5.96 1.44
C PHE A 3 11.29 5.72 2.78
N ASN A 4 12.45 6.38 2.98
CA ASN A 4 13.29 6.17 4.18
C ASN A 4 12.94 7.10 5.34
N GLY A 5 12.09 8.10 5.13
CA GLY A 5 11.74 9.05 6.17
C GLY A 5 10.69 8.50 7.13
N GLN A 6 10.16 9.38 7.95
CA GLN A 6 9.03 9.06 8.83
C GLN A 6 7.86 8.53 8.02
N ARG A 7 7.12 7.61 8.60
CA ARG A 7 5.95 7.01 7.96
C ARG A 7 4.70 7.32 8.77
N TYR A 8 3.67 7.78 8.07
CA TYR A 8 2.41 8.19 8.68
C TYR A 8 1.25 7.41 8.08
N LEU A 9 0.20 7.28 8.88
CA LEU A 9 -1.06 6.67 8.45
C LEU A 9 -2.16 7.69 8.66
N THR A 10 -3.12 7.72 7.72
CA THR A 10 -4.30 8.55 7.91
C THR A 10 -5.29 7.85 8.84
N ARG A 11 -6.28 8.60 9.28
CA ARG A 11 -7.36 8.06 10.10
C ARG A 11 -8.13 6.96 9.36
N GLY A 12 -8.36 7.12 8.06
CA GLY A 12 -9.04 6.11 7.25
C GLY A 12 -8.28 4.80 7.21
N ILE A 13 -6.96 4.86 7.06
CA ILE A 13 -6.14 3.65 7.08
C ILE A 13 -6.26 2.96 8.45
N GLN A 14 -6.16 3.73 9.52
CA GLN A 14 -6.22 3.16 10.86
C GLN A 14 -7.55 2.48 11.14
N SER A 15 -8.65 3.05 10.64
CA SER A 15 -9.97 2.50 10.93
C SER A 15 -10.42 1.40 9.97
N GLU A 16 -9.93 1.38 8.72
CA GLU A 16 -10.46 0.47 7.71
C GLU A 16 -9.51 -0.61 7.25
N ILE A 17 -8.21 -0.44 7.42
CA ILE A 17 -7.24 -1.40 6.90
C ILE A 17 -6.61 -2.18 8.06
N PRO A 18 -6.74 -3.52 8.07
CA PRO A 18 -6.11 -4.32 9.11
C PRO A 18 -4.61 -4.07 9.21
N PHE A 19 -4.09 -4.12 10.43
CA PHE A 19 -2.69 -3.83 10.70
C PHE A 19 -1.75 -4.71 9.87
N GLU A 20 -2.06 -5.99 9.75
CA GLU A 20 -1.21 -6.92 8.99
C GLU A 20 -1.11 -6.53 7.52
N LEU A 21 -2.18 -5.96 6.93
CA LEU A 21 -2.12 -5.46 5.56
C LEU A 21 -1.28 -4.19 5.47
N GLN A 22 -1.38 -3.31 6.47
CA GLN A 22 -0.55 -2.11 6.51
C GLN A 22 0.93 -2.50 6.51
N MET A 23 1.31 -3.43 7.37
CA MET A 23 2.69 -3.88 7.46
C MET A 23 3.16 -4.56 6.18
N PHE A 24 2.30 -5.35 5.57
CA PHE A 24 2.64 -6.02 4.32
C PHE A 24 2.89 -5.01 3.20
N MET A 25 2.05 -3.99 3.10
CA MET A 25 2.23 -2.96 2.07
C MET A 25 3.55 -2.20 2.27
N TRP A 26 3.89 -1.82 3.51
CA TRP A 26 5.18 -1.19 3.78
C TRP A 26 6.34 -2.11 3.39
N GLN A 27 6.23 -3.39 3.70
CA GLN A 27 7.25 -4.37 3.37
C GLN A 27 7.45 -4.48 1.87
N LEU A 28 6.36 -4.48 1.09
CA LEU A 28 6.45 -4.55 -0.37
C LEU A 28 7.20 -3.35 -0.93
N ILE A 29 6.98 -2.17 -0.36
CA ILE A 29 7.71 -0.97 -0.78
C ILE A 29 9.19 -1.11 -0.45
N ASP A 30 9.50 -1.60 0.75
CA ASP A 30 10.89 -1.77 1.17
C ASP A 30 11.65 -2.77 0.28
N GLU A 31 10.96 -3.76 -0.23
CA GLU A 31 11.55 -4.79 -1.10
C GLU A 31 11.63 -4.38 -2.56
N LEU A 32 10.96 -3.30 -2.94
CA LEU A 32 10.97 -2.82 -4.32
C LEU A 32 12.30 -2.15 -4.62
N PRO A 33 13.02 -2.58 -5.70
CA PRO A 33 14.32 -1.98 -5.99
C PRO A 33 14.21 -0.51 -6.42
N GLU A 34 15.26 0.25 -6.14
CA GLU A 34 15.37 1.61 -6.65
C GLU A 34 15.61 1.58 -8.17
N PRO A 35 15.10 2.56 -8.94
CA PRO A 35 14.34 3.72 -8.45
C PRO A 35 12.86 3.37 -8.21
N ARG A 36 12.25 4.05 -7.25
CA ARG A 36 10.84 3.88 -6.92
C ARG A 36 10.07 5.14 -7.27
N ASP A 37 8.85 4.95 -7.75
CA ASP A 37 7.94 6.07 -7.98
C ASP A 37 7.53 6.65 -6.61
N TYR A 38 7.33 7.96 -6.56
CA TYR A 38 6.87 8.62 -5.33
C TYR A 38 5.47 8.15 -4.93
N LEU A 39 4.68 7.67 -5.88
CA LEU A 39 3.33 7.18 -5.64
C LEU A 39 3.29 5.68 -5.83
N GLN A 40 2.97 4.96 -4.75
CA GLN A 40 2.75 3.52 -4.79
C GLN A 40 1.25 3.28 -4.64
N VAL A 41 0.69 2.44 -5.49
CA VAL A 41 -0.74 2.17 -5.52
C VAL A 41 -0.99 0.73 -5.11
N PHE A 42 -1.91 0.52 -4.17
CA PHE A 42 -2.33 -0.81 -3.75
C PHE A 42 -3.83 -0.95 -3.93
N ARG A 43 -4.22 -1.95 -4.71
CA ARG A 43 -5.65 -2.26 -4.91
C ARG A 43 -5.96 -3.49 -4.09
N LEU A 44 -6.83 -3.33 -3.10
CA LEU A 44 -7.23 -4.40 -2.20
C LEU A 44 -8.64 -4.85 -2.58
N THR A 45 -8.81 -6.17 -2.75
CA THR A 45 -10.13 -6.73 -3.06
C THR A 45 -10.36 -7.96 -2.21
N ALA A 46 -11.49 -8.00 -1.52
CA ALA A 46 -11.92 -9.18 -0.80
C ALA A 46 -12.51 -10.15 -1.83
N VAL A 47 -11.92 -11.36 -1.94
CA VAL A 47 -12.36 -12.39 -2.87
C VAL A 47 -12.70 -13.62 -2.04
N ASP A 48 -13.99 -13.82 -1.76
CA ASP A 48 -14.46 -14.85 -0.84
C ASP A 48 -13.79 -14.62 0.53
N SER A 49 -13.07 -15.59 1.05
CA SER A 49 -12.38 -15.45 2.34
C SER A 49 -10.94 -15.03 2.18
N ASN A 50 -10.50 -14.72 0.96
CA ASN A 50 -9.11 -14.35 0.68
C ASN A 50 -8.98 -12.87 0.40
N GLN A 51 -7.76 -12.36 0.59
CA GLN A 51 -7.43 -10.98 0.27
C GLN A 51 -6.57 -10.94 -0.98
N GLN A 52 -7.07 -10.29 -2.02
CA GLN A 52 -6.27 -9.97 -3.19
C GLN A 52 -5.63 -8.61 -2.97
N LEU A 53 -4.35 -8.48 -3.32
CA LEU A 53 -3.63 -7.22 -3.25
C LEU A 53 -2.83 -7.05 -4.55
N ILE A 54 -3.01 -5.92 -5.21
CA ILE A 54 -2.22 -5.58 -6.41
C ILE A 54 -1.37 -4.36 -6.08
N HIS A 55 -0.07 -4.49 -6.25
CA HIS A 55 0.89 -3.41 -6.03
C HIS A 55 1.35 -2.87 -7.36
N GLU A 56 1.22 -1.56 -7.58
CA GLU A 56 1.53 -0.91 -8.84
C GLU A 56 2.29 0.39 -8.64
N GLN A 57 3.13 0.74 -9.61
CA GLN A 57 3.68 2.09 -9.76
C GLN A 57 3.82 2.37 -11.27
N GLU A 58 3.94 3.64 -11.65
CA GLU A 58 4.00 4.04 -13.05
C GLU A 58 5.42 4.10 -13.61
N GLU A 59 6.36 4.69 -12.87
CA GLU A 59 7.72 4.92 -13.35
C GLU A 59 8.77 4.49 -12.34
N PRO A 60 9.51 3.41 -12.59
CA PRO A 60 9.34 2.49 -13.71
C PRO A 60 8.07 1.65 -13.55
N ASN A 61 7.53 1.19 -14.65
CA ASN A 61 6.28 0.42 -14.64
C ASN A 61 6.45 -0.86 -13.84
N TYR A 62 5.53 -1.10 -12.92
CA TYR A 62 5.59 -2.28 -12.06
C TYR A 62 4.16 -2.70 -11.69
N HIS A 63 3.93 -4.00 -11.68
CA HIS A 63 2.63 -4.57 -11.35
C HIS A 63 2.85 -5.96 -10.79
N LYS A 64 2.37 -6.19 -9.58
CA LYS A 64 2.46 -7.53 -8.98
C LYS A 64 1.23 -7.82 -8.15
N GLU A 65 0.74 -9.05 -8.24
CA GLU A 65 -0.48 -9.48 -7.59
C GLU A 65 -0.17 -10.52 -6.51
N TYR A 66 -0.88 -10.42 -5.37
CA TYR A 66 -0.72 -11.32 -4.25
C TYR A 66 -2.08 -11.79 -3.78
N PHE A 67 -2.14 -13.03 -3.30
CA PHE A 67 -3.30 -13.57 -2.61
C PHE A 67 -2.89 -13.95 -1.21
N LEU A 68 -3.61 -13.41 -0.21
CA LEU A 68 -3.27 -13.57 1.19
C LEU A 68 -4.46 -14.18 1.94
N ASN A 69 -4.15 -15.04 2.90
CA ASN A 69 -5.15 -15.59 3.77
C ASN A 69 -5.12 -14.82 5.09
N ILE A 70 -6.01 -13.85 5.22
CA ILE A 70 -6.10 -13.03 6.43
C ILE A 70 -7.52 -13.10 6.98
N GLY A 71 -7.66 -12.79 8.28
CA GLY A 71 -8.94 -12.96 8.97
C GLY A 71 -10.04 -12.00 8.53
N SER A 72 -9.68 -10.83 8.00
CA SER A 72 -10.67 -9.80 7.66
C SER A 72 -10.32 -9.13 6.33
N PRO A 73 -10.61 -9.79 5.20
CA PRO A 73 -10.32 -9.18 3.90
C PRO A 73 -11.16 -7.92 3.68
N VAL A 74 -10.56 -6.94 2.99
CA VAL A 74 -11.20 -5.65 2.73
C VAL A 74 -11.08 -5.30 1.25
N THR A 75 -11.98 -4.43 0.79
CA THR A 75 -11.91 -3.86 -0.55
C THR A 75 -11.69 -2.38 -0.41
N ALA A 76 -10.55 -1.90 -0.92
CA ALA A 76 -10.17 -0.51 -0.82
C ALA A 76 -9.02 -0.22 -1.78
N LYS A 77 -8.86 1.05 -2.14
CA LYS A 77 -7.70 1.50 -2.91
C LYS A 77 -6.85 2.36 -2.00
N VAL A 78 -5.58 2.02 -1.89
CA VAL A 78 -4.65 2.66 -0.96
C VAL A 78 -3.51 3.29 -1.74
N TYR A 79 -3.15 4.52 -1.39
CA TYR A 79 -1.97 5.19 -1.90
C TYR A 79 -0.92 5.26 -0.81
N VAL A 80 0.35 5.14 -1.19
CA VAL A 80 1.46 5.49 -0.30
C VAL A 80 2.30 6.50 -1.06
N ILE A 81 2.41 7.69 -0.51
CA ILE A 81 3.06 8.83 -1.17
C ILE A 81 4.28 9.28 -0.36
N ASP A 82 5.43 9.36 -1.04
CA ASP A 82 6.65 9.90 -0.45
C ASP A 82 6.83 11.33 -0.95
N ASP A 83 6.88 12.30 -0.03
CA ASP A 83 7.05 13.71 -0.40
C ASP A 83 8.51 14.18 -0.28
N GLY A 84 9.44 13.27 -0.04
CA GLY A 84 10.87 13.58 0.08
C GLY A 84 11.34 13.61 1.53
N THR A 85 10.48 13.99 2.47
CA THR A 85 10.83 14.03 3.90
C THR A 85 10.12 12.95 4.69
N HIS A 86 8.93 12.58 4.27
CA HIS A 86 8.15 11.52 4.93
C HIS A 86 7.26 10.85 3.91
N SER A 87 6.68 9.73 4.29
CA SER A 87 5.71 9.04 3.45
C SER A 87 4.41 8.85 4.23
N THR A 88 3.29 8.81 3.50
CA THR A 88 1.97 8.69 4.08
C THR A 88 1.18 7.62 3.36
N MET A 89 0.60 6.72 4.14
CA MET A 89 -0.36 5.74 3.62
C MET A 89 -1.76 6.30 3.85
N LEU A 90 -2.56 6.35 2.80
CA LEU A 90 -3.90 6.94 2.86
C LEU A 90 -4.85 6.17 1.94
N LEU A 91 -6.15 6.25 2.23
CA LEU A 91 -7.14 5.74 1.29
C LEU A 91 -7.19 6.68 0.09
N ALA A 92 -7.42 6.12 -1.11
CA ALA A 92 -7.48 6.94 -2.32
C ALA A 92 -8.54 8.04 -2.20
N GLU A 93 -9.64 7.75 -1.51
CA GLU A 93 -10.71 8.71 -1.30
C GLU A 93 -10.32 9.87 -0.38
N GLU A 94 -9.25 9.73 0.36
CA GLU A 94 -8.73 10.77 1.24
C GLU A 94 -7.75 11.71 0.53
N TYR A 95 -7.42 11.38 -0.71
CA TYR A 95 -6.41 12.13 -1.45
C TYR A 95 -6.94 13.53 -1.95
#